data_33a81b5dd1644d6e13f9fcfef50ae603
#
_entry.id   33a81b5dd1644d6e13f9fcfef50ae603
#
_cell.length_a   1.000
_cell.length_b   1.000
_cell.length_c   1.000
_cell.angle_alpha   90.00
_cell.angle_beta   90.00
_cell.angle_gamma   90.00
#
_symmetry.space_group_name_H-M   'P 1'
#
loop_
_entity.id
_entity.type
_entity.pdbx_description
1 polymer ?
#
loop_
_entity_poly.entity_id
_entity_poly.type
_entity_poly.pdbx_seq_one_letter_code
_entity_poly.pdbx_strand_id
1 'polypeptide(L)'
;MRQDCNMPRKAIAESAAKFDRIRRAHQSEVAEDYVEMIADLIAETGEARTVDLAARFGVTSPTVNAIIQRLHREDLVETRPYRSIFLTELGQALAEK
;
A
#
# COMPACT_ATOMS: atom_id res chain seq x y z
N MET A 1 6.76 -2.97 36.31
CA MET A 1 7.21 -2.39 36.20
C MET A 1 8.07 -1.84 35.50
N ARG A 2 8.90 -1.51 35.26
CA ARG A 2 9.73 -0.93 34.60
C ARG A 2 10.69 -1.75 34.03
N GLN A 3 10.41 -2.85 33.42
CA GLN A 3 11.32 -3.66 32.79
C GLN A 3 11.98 -3.03 31.66
N ASP A 4 11.31 -2.14 30.95
CA ASP A 4 11.86 -1.46 29.81
C ASP A 4 13.06 -0.63 30.18
N CYS A 5 13.11 -0.16 31.41
CA CYS A 5 14.24 0.65 31.84
C CYS A 5 15.51 -0.15 31.95
N ASN A 6 15.39 -1.47 32.02
CA ASN A 6 16.56 -2.31 32.17
C ASN A 6 16.99 -2.96 30.87
N MET A 7 16.31 -2.67 29.77
CA MET A 7 16.63 -3.27 28.49
C MET A 7 17.90 -2.66 27.89
N PRO A 8 18.84 -3.48 27.44
CA PRO A 8 20.06 -2.97 26.82
C PRO A 8 19.76 -2.19 25.56
N ARG A 9 20.56 -1.17 25.26
CA ARG A 9 20.37 -0.39 24.03
C ARG A 9 20.44 -1.24 22.79
N LYS A 10 21.32 -2.22 22.77
CA LYS A 10 21.45 -3.10 21.63
C LYS A 10 20.16 -3.87 21.37
N ALA A 11 19.54 -4.38 22.43
CA ALA A 11 18.29 -5.12 22.29
C ALA A 11 17.16 -4.22 21.78
N ILE A 12 17.12 -2.96 22.26
CA ILE A 12 16.12 -2.01 21.81
C ILE A 12 16.31 -1.72 20.31
N ALA A 13 17.54 -1.49 19.90
CA ALA A 13 17.85 -1.21 18.50
C ALA A 13 17.51 -2.39 17.59
N GLU A 14 17.79 -3.60 18.05
CA GLU A 14 17.48 -4.80 17.29
C GLU A 14 15.98 -5.00 17.13
N SER A 15 15.22 -4.74 18.20
CA SER A 15 13.77 -4.82 18.15
C SER A 15 13.19 -3.79 17.18
N ALA A 16 13.69 -2.56 17.22
CA ALA A 16 13.21 -1.51 16.35
C ALA A 16 13.49 -1.86 14.87
N ALA A 17 14.67 -2.39 14.58
CA ALA A 17 15.02 -2.80 13.23
C ALA A 17 14.12 -3.93 12.75
N LYS A 18 13.80 -4.86 13.63
CA LYS A 18 12.93 -5.98 13.30
C LYS A 18 11.52 -5.52 12.96
N PHE A 19 10.95 -4.64 13.80
CA PHE A 19 9.63 -4.09 13.55
C PHE A 19 9.60 -3.30 12.24
N ASP A 20 10.68 -2.59 11.96
CA ASP A 20 10.76 -1.80 10.74
C ASP A 20 10.75 -2.69 9.50
N ARG A 21 11.45 -3.82 9.55
CA ARG A 21 11.43 -4.77 8.43
C ARG A 21 10.07 -5.39 8.25
N ILE A 22 9.38 -5.72 9.32
CA ILE A 22 8.03 -6.29 9.26
C ILE A 22 7.07 -5.29 8.65
N ARG A 23 7.16 -4.02 9.05
CA ARG A 23 6.31 -2.97 8.53
C ARG A 23 6.53 -2.78 7.03
N ARG A 24 7.79 -2.77 6.58
CA ARG A 24 8.10 -2.61 5.16
C ARG A 24 7.60 -3.79 4.33
N ALA A 25 7.73 -5.01 4.86
CA ALA A 25 7.22 -6.19 4.18
C ALA A 25 5.70 -6.11 4.02
N HIS A 26 4.99 -5.68 5.08
CA HIS A 26 3.55 -5.52 5.03
C HIS A 26 3.14 -4.44 4.01
N GLN A 27 3.84 -3.32 3.97
CA GLN A 27 3.57 -2.26 3.01
C GLN A 27 3.77 -2.73 1.58
N SER A 28 4.79 -3.57 1.36
CA SER A 28 5.05 -4.14 0.06
C SER A 28 3.90 -5.05 -0.39
N GLU A 29 3.39 -5.89 0.51
CA GLU A 29 2.25 -6.75 0.21
C GLU A 29 1.00 -5.95 -0.11
N VAL A 30 0.74 -4.89 0.64
CA VAL A 30 -0.40 -4.03 0.39
C VAL A 30 -0.26 -3.37 -0.98
N ALA A 31 0.94 -2.91 -1.33
CA ALA A 31 1.18 -2.28 -2.62
C ALA A 31 0.88 -3.26 -3.76
N GLU A 32 1.36 -4.50 -3.64
CA GLU A 32 1.12 -5.52 -4.65
C GLU A 32 -0.38 -5.82 -4.78
N ASP A 33 -1.08 -5.97 -3.67
CA ASP A 33 -2.51 -6.25 -3.69
C ASP A 33 -3.28 -5.12 -4.36
N TYR A 34 -2.91 -3.87 -4.08
CA TYR A 34 -3.61 -2.73 -4.65
C TYR A 34 -3.36 -2.58 -6.14
N VAL A 35 -2.10 -2.73 -6.60
CA VAL A 35 -1.83 -2.61 -8.03
C VAL A 35 -2.51 -3.74 -8.81
N GLU A 36 -2.56 -4.95 -8.25
CA GLU A 36 -3.25 -6.06 -8.89
C GLU A 36 -4.75 -5.78 -8.99
N MET A 37 -5.37 -5.28 -7.92
CA MET A 37 -6.80 -4.96 -7.95
C MET A 37 -7.11 -3.83 -8.92
N ILE A 38 -6.24 -2.82 -9.00
CA ILE A 38 -6.41 -1.73 -9.94
C ILE A 38 -6.35 -2.27 -11.37
N ALA A 39 -5.39 -3.15 -11.66
CA ALA A 39 -5.27 -3.76 -12.97
C ALA A 39 -6.53 -4.57 -13.30
N ASP A 40 -7.04 -5.33 -12.35
CA ASP A 40 -8.24 -6.13 -12.55
C ASP A 40 -9.46 -5.26 -12.83
N LEU A 41 -9.64 -4.18 -12.07
CA LEU A 41 -10.76 -3.27 -12.28
C LEU A 41 -10.69 -2.60 -13.65
N ILE A 42 -9.51 -2.18 -14.07
CA ILE A 42 -9.34 -1.57 -15.37
C ILE A 42 -9.67 -2.59 -16.47
N ALA A 43 -9.24 -3.83 -16.30
CA ALA A 43 -9.53 -4.88 -17.28
C ALA A 43 -11.03 -5.22 -17.33
N GLU A 44 -11.70 -5.21 -16.19
CA GLU A 44 -13.11 -5.56 -16.12
C GLU A 44 -14.05 -4.44 -16.54
N THR A 45 -13.78 -3.21 -16.10
CA THR A 45 -14.71 -2.10 -16.26
C THR A 45 -14.13 -0.91 -17.00
N GLY A 46 -12.85 -0.91 -17.30
CA GLY A 46 -12.20 0.20 -18.00
C GLY A 46 -11.64 1.26 -17.09
N GLU A 47 -11.96 1.24 -15.79
CA GLU A 47 -11.43 2.22 -14.87
C GLU A 47 -11.40 1.68 -13.45
N ALA A 48 -10.53 2.25 -12.64
CA ALA A 48 -10.45 1.93 -11.23
C ALA A 48 -10.74 3.20 -10.44
N ARG A 49 -11.71 3.12 -9.55
CA ARG A 49 -12.08 4.24 -8.71
C ARG A 49 -11.90 3.90 -7.25
N THR A 50 -11.72 4.94 -6.43
CA THR A 50 -11.55 4.76 -4.99
C THR A 50 -12.69 3.96 -4.37
N VAL A 51 -13.93 4.26 -4.78
CA VAL A 51 -15.10 3.56 -4.22
C VAL A 51 -15.09 2.08 -4.57
N ASP A 52 -14.62 1.73 -5.77
CA ASP A 52 -14.55 0.33 -6.17
C ASP A 52 -13.50 -0.42 -5.36
N LEU A 53 -12.35 0.20 -5.13
CA LEU A 53 -11.31 -0.39 -4.32
C LEU A 53 -11.77 -0.55 -2.87
N ALA A 54 -12.46 0.44 -2.34
CA ALA A 54 -12.99 0.36 -0.98
C ALA A 54 -13.94 -0.82 -0.85
N ALA A 55 -14.83 -0.99 -1.82
CA ALA A 55 -15.78 -2.10 -1.81
C ALA A 55 -15.08 -3.44 -1.92
N ARG A 56 -14.11 -3.56 -2.83
CA ARG A 56 -13.41 -4.82 -3.05
C ARG A 56 -12.58 -5.25 -1.84
N PHE A 57 -11.94 -4.29 -1.17
CA PHE A 57 -11.11 -4.61 -0.02
C PHE A 57 -11.86 -4.57 1.32
N GLY A 58 -13.11 -4.12 1.31
CA GLY A 58 -13.89 -4.04 2.54
C GLY A 58 -13.36 -2.98 3.50
N VAL A 59 -12.86 -1.87 2.97
CA VAL A 59 -12.32 -0.78 3.79
C VAL A 59 -13.00 0.53 3.39
N THR A 60 -12.73 1.60 4.15
CA THR A 60 -13.36 2.89 3.87
C THR A 60 -12.61 3.62 2.76
N SER A 61 -13.30 4.56 2.09
CA SER A 61 -12.67 5.37 1.06
C SER A 61 -11.49 6.18 1.58
N PRO A 62 -11.54 6.80 2.77
CA PRO A 62 -10.35 7.48 3.30
C PRO A 62 -9.15 6.56 3.46
N THR A 63 -9.36 5.30 3.83
CA THR A 63 -8.28 4.32 3.93
C THR A 63 -7.66 4.08 2.56
N VAL A 64 -8.51 3.89 1.54
CA VAL A 64 -8.02 3.70 0.17
C VAL A 64 -7.26 4.94 -0.30
N ASN A 65 -7.80 6.13 -0.04
CA ASN A 65 -7.12 7.36 -0.46
C ASN A 65 -5.73 7.49 0.14
N ALA A 66 -5.58 7.14 1.43
CA ALA A 66 -4.27 7.20 2.09
C ALA A 66 -3.28 6.25 1.42
N ILE A 67 -3.74 5.04 1.08
CA ILE A 67 -2.89 4.05 0.42
C ILE A 67 -2.53 4.51 -0.99
N ILE A 68 -3.50 5.03 -1.74
CA ILE A 68 -3.26 5.51 -3.09
C ILE A 68 -2.26 6.67 -3.09
N GLN A 69 -2.34 7.57 -2.11
CA GLN A 69 -1.37 8.65 -2.02
C GLN A 69 0.05 8.12 -1.80
N ARG A 70 0.18 7.09 -0.98
CA ARG A 70 1.48 6.46 -0.77
C ARG A 70 1.98 5.81 -2.05
N LEU A 71 1.12 5.09 -2.75
CA LEU A 71 1.50 4.45 -4.01
C LEU A 71 1.87 5.48 -5.07
N HIS A 72 1.23 6.63 -5.05
CA HIS A 72 1.56 7.72 -5.94
C HIS A 72 2.96 8.26 -5.64
N ARG A 73 3.31 8.40 -4.37
CA ARG A 73 4.65 8.84 -3.99
C ARG A 73 5.72 7.82 -4.40
N GLU A 74 5.34 6.55 -4.46
CA GLU A 74 6.25 5.47 -4.88
C GLU A 74 6.25 5.27 -6.39
N ASP A 75 5.56 6.14 -7.11
CA ASP A 75 5.48 6.11 -8.57
C ASP A 75 4.84 4.84 -9.13
N LEU A 76 3.92 4.26 -8.39
CA LEU A 76 3.22 3.05 -8.83
C LEU A 76 1.87 3.36 -9.49
N VAL A 77 1.26 4.48 -9.13
CA VAL A 77 -0.04 4.87 -9.68
C VAL A 77 -0.06 6.33 -10.06
N GLU A 78 -0.98 6.67 -10.97
CA GLU A 78 -1.29 8.04 -11.31
C GLU A 78 -2.77 8.24 -11.05
N THR A 79 -3.15 9.47 -10.68
CA THR A 79 -4.55 9.81 -10.49
C THR A 79 -4.93 10.85 -11.53
N ARG A 80 -6.16 10.76 -12.02
CA ARG A 80 -6.68 11.66 -13.02
C ARG A 80 -7.90 12.38 -12.48
N PRO A 81 -8.33 13.48 -13.11
CA PRO A 81 -9.57 14.14 -12.73
C PRO A 81 -10.70 13.12 -12.70
N TYR A 82 -11.69 13.37 -11.85
CA TYR A 82 -12.82 12.47 -11.66
C TYR A 82 -12.45 11.18 -10.94
N ARG A 83 -11.25 11.18 -10.30
CA ARG A 83 -10.84 10.12 -9.38
C ARG A 83 -10.56 8.76 -10.00
N SER A 84 -10.26 8.73 -11.28
CA SER A 84 -9.79 7.50 -11.91
C SER A 84 -8.33 7.29 -11.54
N ILE A 85 -7.98 6.04 -11.29
CA ILE A 85 -6.63 5.64 -10.88
C ILE A 85 -6.05 4.78 -11.98
N PHE A 86 -4.82 5.07 -12.37
CA PHE A 86 -4.13 4.31 -13.41
C PHE A 86 -2.79 3.83 -12.90
N LEU A 87 -2.29 2.74 -13.46
CA LEU A 87 -0.97 2.24 -13.11
C LEU A 87 0.09 2.90 -13.99
N THR A 88 1.24 3.20 -13.38
CA THR A 88 2.41 3.61 -14.13
C THR A 88 3.05 2.35 -14.71
N GLU A 89 4.12 2.50 -15.51
CA GLU A 89 4.87 1.34 -15.98
C GLU A 89 5.38 0.51 -14.82
N LEU A 90 5.87 1.17 -13.78
CA LEU A 90 6.37 0.49 -12.59
C LEU A 90 5.25 -0.26 -11.88
N GLY A 91 4.08 0.39 -11.74
CA GLY A 91 2.92 -0.25 -11.12
C GLY A 91 2.45 -1.45 -11.93
N GLN A 92 2.44 -1.33 -13.26
CA GLN A 92 2.03 -2.41 -14.13
C GLN A 92 3.00 -3.60 -14.00
N ALA A 93 4.29 -3.32 -13.95
CA ALA A 93 5.29 -4.37 -13.75
C ALA A 93 5.09 -5.09 -12.42
N LEU A 94 4.75 -4.36 -11.37
CA LEU A 94 4.49 -4.96 -10.08
C LEU A 94 3.23 -5.82 -10.11
N ALA A 95 2.20 -5.38 -10.81
CA ALA A 95 0.94 -6.12 -10.92
C ALA A 95 1.11 -7.43 -11.70
N GLU A 96 2.04 -7.46 -12.63
CA GLU A 96 2.28 -8.65 -13.46
C GLU A 96 3.25 -9.64 -12.84
N LYS A 97 3.78 -9.32 -11.69
CA LYS A 97 4.82 -10.10 -11.08
C LYS A 97 4.39 -11.49 -10.58
#